data_999a13b9ac2684756db0c33d5e95dbc3
#
_entry.id   999a13b9ac2684756db0c33d5e95dbc3
#
_cell.length_a   1.000
_cell.length_b   1.000
_cell.length_c   1.000
_cell.angle_alpha   90.00
_cell.angle_beta   90.00
_cell.angle_gamma   90.00
#
_symmetry.space_group_name_H-M   'P 1'
#
loop_
_entity.id
_entity.type
_entity.pdbx_description
1 polymer ?
#
loop_
_entity_poly.entity_id
_entity_poly.type
_entity_poly.pdbx_seq_one_letter_code
_entity_poly.pdbx_strand_id
1 'polypeptide(L)'
;MNGLTPSGVAGFLTRVDGVPAGRDDRAPAGVDDVLADLAGLRLAPGAAVVLCLANGVELLRVQLASLLLGLVPLAVPPGTPWQRVRALAGHIGAGVVVTTRLTGTGPRVPVGGASAVPTGHPATRYRPGEILLSTSGTSGMFSACVHRVSSLLHNARLHAGATGITSADTLLVNLPLYYSYALVAQAFAAYVTKARLVLDGPPFSPAAYRDTVAARGITHSAVTPTIARRLLADPGHLPRGLRALAVGGDRLAPAEVADLLAARPSAELYLTYGLTEAGPRVSTLAAHAEPAHRYGSVGRPLPGVRVSLREVRDEVGELLVESGTVLLRRVGQHSERVLLGPRTIATGDAFSIDDGYLTFHGRLSDFVVLRGEKVSLNTVRQAAHAIPGVVHCVPRVVDEGGTQVLDVHLSVTGSLPGGEKAVRRLLNSQLLPAERPRAVFISAADPESFRK
;
A
#
# COMPACT_ATOMS: atom_id res chain seq x y z
N MET A 1 11.25 -12.47 -21.32
CA MET A 1 12.15 -11.69 -20.42
C MET A 1 11.26 -10.86 -19.50
N ASN A 2 11.57 -10.81 -18.20
CA ASN A 2 10.73 -10.14 -17.16
C ASN A 2 10.83 -8.61 -17.14
N GLY A 3 11.57 -7.99 -18.05
CA GLY A 3 11.74 -6.53 -18.12
C GLY A 3 12.79 -5.96 -17.16
N LEU A 4 13.35 -6.78 -16.26
CA LEU A 4 14.53 -6.46 -15.46
C LEU A 4 15.78 -7.03 -16.14
N THR A 5 16.84 -6.22 -16.21
CA THR A 5 18.16 -6.65 -16.69
C THR A 5 19.22 -6.37 -15.63
N PRO A 6 20.30 -7.17 -15.54
CA PRO A 6 21.36 -6.90 -14.57
C PRO A 6 21.90 -5.46 -14.65
N SER A 7 22.21 -4.97 -15.85
CA SER A 7 22.68 -3.60 -16.05
C SER A 7 21.64 -2.54 -15.69
N GLY A 8 20.35 -2.80 -15.99
CA GLY A 8 19.25 -1.91 -15.62
C GLY A 8 19.07 -1.81 -14.12
N VAL A 9 19.14 -2.93 -13.39
CA VAL A 9 19.04 -2.98 -11.93
C VAL A 9 20.26 -2.33 -11.28
N ALA A 10 21.49 -2.65 -11.74
CA ALA A 10 22.70 -2.01 -11.22
C ALA A 10 22.63 -0.49 -11.40
N GLY A 11 22.32 -0.02 -12.63
CA GLY A 11 22.15 1.42 -12.90
C GLY A 11 20.99 2.07 -12.16
N PHE A 12 19.94 1.34 -11.78
CA PHE A 12 18.89 1.87 -10.91
C PHE A 12 19.38 2.04 -9.48
N LEU A 13 20.04 1.03 -8.92
CA LEU A 13 20.53 1.05 -7.54
C LEU A 13 21.55 2.17 -7.27
N THR A 14 22.28 2.66 -8.30
CA THR A 14 23.12 3.86 -8.15
C THR A 14 22.32 5.15 -7.96
N ARG A 15 21.03 5.13 -8.21
CA ARG A 15 20.10 6.28 -8.02
C ARG A 15 19.17 6.08 -6.83
N VAL A 16 19.42 5.06 -6.00
CA VAL A 16 18.64 4.77 -4.80
C VAL A 16 19.43 5.15 -3.57
N ASP A 17 18.90 6.09 -2.80
CA ASP A 17 19.45 6.52 -1.52
C ASP A 17 18.56 6.02 -0.38
N GLY A 18 19.16 5.60 0.74
CA GLY A 18 18.46 5.33 1.99
C GLY A 18 18.78 6.39 3.03
N VAL A 19 17.81 6.79 3.84
CA VAL A 19 18.07 7.53 5.07
C VAL A 19 18.44 6.50 6.13
N PRO A 20 19.62 6.55 6.76
CA PRO A 20 20.04 5.55 7.73
C PRO A 20 19.13 5.57 8.96
N ALA A 21 18.52 4.44 9.26
CA ALA A 21 17.78 4.21 10.51
C ALA A 21 18.74 3.81 11.66
N GLY A 22 19.83 4.56 11.86
CA GLY A 22 20.83 4.26 12.89
C GLY A 22 22.24 4.04 12.32
N ARG A 23 23.23 4.06 13.19
CA ARG A 23 24.64 3.84 12.86
C ARG A 23 24.90 2.37 12.56
N ASP A 24 24.81 1.95 11.33
CA ASP A 24 25.49 0.74 10.86
C ASP A 24 26.66 1.20 9.97
N ASP A 25 27.88 1.11 10.50
CA ASP A 25 29.12 1.59 9.85
C ASP A 25 29.61 0.64 8.73
N ARG A 26 28.83 -0.37 8.35
CA ARG A 26 29.18 -1.27 7.26
C ARG A 26 28.77 -0.65 5.92
N ALA A 27 29.74 -0.54 5.02
CA ALA A 27 29.44 -0.22 3.63
C ALA A 27 28.38 -1.20 3.10
N PRO A 28 27.29 -0.72 2.51
CA PRO A 28 26.24 -1.60 2.01
C PRO A 28 26.81 -2.50 0.91
N ALA A 29 26.57 -3.82 1.00
CA ALA A 29 26.98 -4.78 -0.01
C ALA A 29 26.49 -4.35 -1.41
N GLY A 30 27.27 -4.52 -2.44
CA GLY A 30 26.86 -4.27 -3.83
C GLY A 30 25.74 -5.21 -4.27
N VAL A 31 25.10 -4.91 -5.39
CA VAL A 31 24.10 -5.83 -5.97
C VAL A 31 24.75 -7.14 -6.42
N ASP A 32 26.00 -7.08 -6.89
CA ASP A 32 26.75 -8.25 -7.35
C ASP A 32 27.11 -9.17 -6.18
N ASP A 33 27.43 -8.63 -5.00
CA ASP A 33 27.66 -9.42 -3.80
C ASP A 33 26.39 -10.17 -3.38
N VAL A 34 25.24 -9.48 -3.38
CA VAL A 34 23.94 -10.09 -3.07
C VAL A 34 23.54 -11.15 -4.09
N LEU A 35 23.83 -10.91 -5.37
CA LEU A 35 23.61 -11.92 -6.42
C LEU A 35 24.47 -13.16 -6.20
N ALA A 36 25.75 -12.99 -5.87
CA ALA A 36 26.66 -14.09 -5.57
C ALA A 36 26.21 -14.91 -4.35
N ASP A 37 25.84 -14.22 -3.27
CA ASP A 37 25.34 -14.83 -2.04
C ASP A 37 24.05 -15.64 -2.28
N LEU A 38 23.08 -15.06 -2.99
CA LEU A 38 21.81 -15.75 -3.33
C LEU A 38 22.06 -16.93 -4.28
N ALA A 39 22.95 -16.81 -5.25
CA ALA A 39 23.33 -17.90 -6.15
C ALA A 39 24.00 -19.05 -5.38
N GLY A 40 24.81 -18.72 -4.35
CA GLY A 40 25.43 -19.69 -3.44
C GLY A 40 24.44 -20.56 -2.68
N LEU A 41 23.17 -20.11 -2.51
CA LEU A 41 22.10 -20.92 -1.91
C LEU A 41 21.63 -22.07 -2.81
N ARG A 42 22.02 -22.11 -4.08
CA ARG A 42 21.70 -23.15 -5.10
C ARG A 42 20.20 -23.43 -5.20
N LEU A 43 19.36 -22.41 -5.06
CA LEU A 43 17.91 -22.53 -5.22
C LEU A 43 17.58 -22.67 -6.72
N ALA A 44 16.64 -23.54 -7.04
CA ALA A 44 16.18 -23.70 -8.41
C ALA A 44 15.43 -22.44 -8.91
N PRO A 45 15.51 -22.09 -10.20
CA PRO A 45 14.68 -21.03 -10.78
C PRO A 45 13.19 -21.28 -10.52
N GLY A 46 12.45 -20.26 -10.13
CA GLY A 46 11.05 -20.36 -9.67
C GLY A 46 10.90 -20.66 -8.20
N ALA A 47 12.00 -20.91 -7.45
CA ALA A 47 11.92 -21.10 -6.00
C ALA A 47 11.43 -19.83 -5.30
N ALA A 48 10.46 -19.98 -4.39
CA ALA A 48 10.00 -18.88 -3.57
C ALA A 48 10.98 -18.56 -2.44
N VAL A 49 11.14 -17.26 -2.17
CA VAL A 49 11.99 -16.71 -1.09
C VAL A 49 11.17 -15.70 -0.29
N VAL A 50 11.10 -15.85 1.02
CA VAL A 50 10.48 -14.84 1.90
C VAL A 50 11.53 -13.82 2.33
N LEU A 51 11.22 -12.55 2.16
CA LEU A 51 12.06 -11.43 2.57
C LEU A 51 11.45 -10.75 3.80
N CYS A 52 12.01 -11.00 4.97
CA CYS A 52 11.59 -10.41 6.26
C CYS A 52 12.65 -9.40 6.71
N LEU A 53 12.76 -8.31 5.96
CA LEU A 53 13.77 -7.25 6.12
C LEU A 53 13.12 -5.92 6.45
N ALA A 54 13.86 -5.02 7.12
CA ALA A 54 13.42 -3.65 7.33
C ALA A 54 13.22 -2.94 5.98
N ASN A 55 12.31 -1.97 5.98
CA ASN A 55 12.09 -1.13 4.80
C ASN A 55 13.38 -0.33 4.51
N GLY A 56 13.89 -0.43 3.30
CA GLY A 56 15.14 0.24 2.95
C GLY A 56 15.81 -0.34 1.69
N VAL A 57 17.00 0.17 1.42
CA VAL A 57 17.79 -0.18 0.21
C VAL A 57 18.10 -1.68 0.18
N GLU A 58 18.39 -2.28 1.34
CA GLU A 58 18.72 -3.71 1.41
C GLU A 58 17.54 -4.61 1.00
N LEU A 59 16.33 -4.31 1.49
CA LEU A 59 15.13 -5.04 1.05
C LEU A 59 14.94 -4.94 -0.46
N LEU A 60 15.06 -3.74 -1.01
CA LEU A 60 14.90 -3.53 -2.46
C LEU A 60 15.99 -4.26 -3.25
N ARG A 61 17.24 -4.22 -2.78
CA ARG A 61 18.39 -4.89 -3.41
C ARG A 61 18.20 -6.40 -3.43
N VAL A 62 17.90 -7.02 -2.29
CA VAL A 62 17.68 -8.47 -2.20
C VAL A 62 16.48 -8.90 -3.03
N GLN A 63 15.41 -8.09 -3.08
CA GLN A 63 14.24 -8.37 -3.91
C GLN A 63 14.56 -8.34 -5.40
N LEU A 64 15.29 -7.32 -5.87
CA LEU A 64 15.69 -7.21 -7.28
C LEU A 64 16.71 -8.29 -7.66
N ALA A 65 17.70 -8.59 -6.82
CA ALA A 65 18.65 -9.67 -7.04
C ALA A 65 17.94 -11.03 -7.11
N SER A 66 16.98 -11.30 -6.23
CA SER A 66 16.18 -12.52 -6.31
C SER A 66 15.46 -12.66 -7.66
N LEU A 67 14.84 -11.59 -8.14
CA LEU A 67 14.15 -11.58 -9.44
C LEU A 67 15.10 -11.78 -10.64
N LEU A 68 16.32 -11.24 -10.57
CA LEU A 68 17.35 -11.44 -11.60
C LEU A 68 17.81 -12.90 -11.68
N LEU A 69 17.89 -13.61 -10.55
CA LEU A 69 18.20 -15.03 -10.48
C LEU A 69 17.01 -15.94 -10.83
N GLY A 70 15.86 -15.36 -11.19
CA GLY A 70 14.65 -16.12 -11.48
C GLY A 70 13.96 -16.70 -10.23
N LEU A 71 14.34 -16.25 -9.03
CA LEU A 71 13.65 -16.57 -7.78
C LEU A 71 12.36 -15.76 -7.68
N VAL A 72 11.45 -16.19 -6.80
CA VAL A 72 10.13 -15.57 -6.63
C VAL A 72 10.02 -15.00 -5.21
N PRO A 73 10.37 -13.73 -5.02
CA PRO A 73 10.37 -13.11 -3.71
C PRO A 73 8.97 -12.75 -3.23
N LEU A 74 8.77 -12.88 -1.91
CA LEU A 74 7.66 -12.33 -1.13
C LEU A 74 8.21 -11.49 0.01
N ALA A 75 8.05 -10.20 -0.05
CA ALA A 75 8.38 -9.32 1.06
C ALA A 75 7.25 -9.29 2.10
N VAL A 76 7.62 -9.33 3.38
CA VAL A 76 6.70 -9.29 4.52
C VAL A 76 7.16 -8.26 5.55
N PRO A 77 6.24 -7.73 6.40
CA PRO A 77 6.62 -6.79 7.45
C PRO A 77 7.73 -7.36 8.35
N PRO A 78 8.77 -6.57 8.68
CA PRO A 78 9.89 -7.04 9.50
C PRO A 78 9.48 -7.44 10.92
N GLY A 79 8.39 -6.86 11.43
CA GLY A 79 7.80 -7.21 12.73
C GLY A 79 6.96 -8.48 12.75
N THR A 80 6.78 -9.17 11.62
CA THR A 80 5.97 -10.41 11.57
C THR A 80 6.54 -11.47 12.53
N PRO A 81 5.73 -12.04 13.45
CA PRO A 81 6.19 -13.08 14.36
C PRO A 81 6.83 -14.25 13.60
N TRP A 82 7.95 -14.79 14.12
CA TRP A 82 8.70 -15.82 13.41
C TRP A 82 7.89 -17.07 13.06
N GLN A 83 7.02 -17.49 13.97
CA GLN A 83 6.12 -18.64 13.71
C GLN A 83 5.20 -18.37 12.52
N ARG A 84 4.70 -17.14 12.36
CA ARG A 84 3.88 -16.74 11.21
C ARG A 84 4.71 -16.69 9.93
N VAL A 85 5.96 -16.21 9.98
CA VAL A 85 6.88 -16.22 8.84
C VAL A 85 7.14 -17.66 8.37
N ARG A 86 7.37 -18.58 9.30
CA ARG A 86 7.57 -20.02 8.98
C ARG A 86 6.32 -20.66 8.40
N ALA A 87 5.16 -20.43 9.01
CA ALA A 87 3.89 -20.94 8.49
C ALA A 87 3.62 -20.45 7.07
N LEU A 88 3.87 -19.15 6.84
CA LEU A 88 3.79 -18.55 5.52
C LEU A 88 4.75 -19.20 4.53
N ALA A 89 6.03 -19.35 4.89
CA ALA A 89 7.03 -19.99 4.05
C ALA A 89 6.58 -21.41 3.64
N GLY A 90 5.99 -22.17 4.57
CA GLY A 90 5.39 -23.47 4.28
C GLY A 90 4.23 -23.40 3.30
N HIS A 91 3.31 -22.45 3.48
CA HIS A 91 2.15 -22.27 2.60
C HIS A 91 2.51 -21.94 1.15
N ILE A 92 3.50 -21.07 0.96
CA ILE A 92 3.96 -20.67 -0.39
C ILE A 92 5.04 -21.61 -0.93
N GLY A 93 5.53 -22.58 -0.16
CA GLY A 93 6.63 -23.46 -0.55
C GLY A 93 7.96 -22.68 -0.70
N ALA A 94 8.24 -21.73 0.19
CA ALA A 94 9.51 -21.02 0.18
C ALA A 94 10.63 -21.87 0.78
N GLY A 95 11.71 -22.05 0.03
CA GLY A 95 12.90 -22.80 0.48
C GLY A 95 13.75 -22.03 1.51
N VAL A 96 13.65 -20.72 1.53
CA VAL A 96 14.49 -19.83 2.33
C VAL A 96 13.72 -18.60 2.82
N VAL A 97 14.07 -18.15 4.02
CA VAL A 97 13.70 -16.82 4.56
C VAL A 97 14.96 -15.98 4.69
N VAL A 98 15.02 -14.82 4.04
CA VAL A 98 16.10 -13.83 4.22
C VAL A 98 15.67 -12.84 5.30
N THR A 99 16.49 -12.69 6.36
CA THR A 99 16.15 -11.86 7.52
C THR A 99 17.41 -11.35 8.24
N THR A 100 17.31 -10.18 8.88
CA THR A 100 18.33 -9.67 9.80
C THR A 100 18.14 -10.16 11.24
N ARG A 101 17.02 -10.84 11.53
CA ARG A 101 16.66 -11.26 12.89
C ARG A 101 17.46 -12.49 13.30
N LEU A 102 17.96 -12.49 14.54
CA LEU A 102 18.60 -13.64 15.17
C LEU A 102 17.51 -14.62 15.67
N THR A 103 16.97 -15.43 14.77
CA THR A 103 15.89 -16.38 15.07
C THR A 103 16.34 -17.82 14.83
N GLY A 104 16.19 -18.67 15.84
CA GLY A 104 16.43 -20.12 15.74
C GLY A 104 17.91 -20.54 15.79
N THR A 105 18.13 -21.84 15.91
CA THR A 105 19.46 -22.51 16.00
C THR A 105 19.93 -23.14 14.69
N GLY A 106 19.22 -22.88 13.57
CA GLY A 106 19.52 -23.47 12.25
C GLY A 106 20.69 -22.82 11.53
N PRO A 107 21.21 -23.46 10.47
CA PRO A 107 22.26 -22.93 9.65
C PRO A 107 21.84 -21.61 9.02
N ARG A 108 22.79 -20.67 8.93
CA ARG A 108 22.59 -19.35 8.33
C ARG A 108 23.63 -19.13 7.25
N VAL A 109 23.18 -18.64 6.11
CA VAL A 109 24.04 -18.28 5.00
C VAL A 109 23.97 -16.77 4.82
N PRO A 110 25.08 -16.04 4.80
CA PRO A 110 25.06 -14.61 4.54
C PRO A 110 24.38 -14.28 3.21
N VAL A 111 23.62 -13.19 3.19
CA VAL A 111 23.03 -12.60 1.97
C VAL A 111 23.07 -11.08 2.16
N GLY A 112 24.06 -10.42 1.59
CA GLY A 112 24.30 -9.00 1.83
C GLY A 112 24.45 -8.69 3.33
N GLY A 113 23.70 -7.69 3.82
CA GLY A 113 23.61 -7.34 5.23
C GLY A 113 22.69 -8.24 6.07
N ALA A 114 22.11 -9.30 5.48
CA ALA A 114 21.16 -10.20 6.11
C ALA A 114 21.68 -11.64 6.15
N SER A 115 20.82 -12.57 6.54
CA SER A 115 21.09 -14.00 6.50
C SER A 115 19.90 -14.76 5.90
N ALA A 116 20.20 -15.75 5.09
CA ALA A 116 19.26 -16.74 4.60
C ALA A 116 19.13 -17.91 5.60
N VAL A 117 17.91 -18.23 5.98
CA VAL A 117 17.57 -19.32 6.87
C VAL A 117 16.77 -20.35 6.06
N PRO A 118 17.30 -21.57 5.85
CA PRO A 118 16.57 -22.63 5.15
C PRO A 118 15.29 -23.01 5.91
N THR A 119 14.21 -23.26 5.17
CA THR A 119 12.91 -23.64 5.73
C THR A 119 12.69 -25.15 5.78
N GLY A 120 13.47 -25.92 5.03
CA GLY A 120 13.28 -27.35 4.85
C GLY A 120 12.13 -27.71 3.88
N HIS A 121 11.46 -26.72 3.29
CA HIS A 121 10.39 -26.96 2.31
C HIS A 121 10.96 -27.10 0.89
N PRO A 122 10.54 -28.14 0.12
CA PRO A 122 10.90 -28.22 -1.29
C PRO A 122 10.24 -27.08 -2.07
N ALA A 123 11.06 -26.31 -2.78
CA ALA A 123 10.62 -25.12 -3.45
C ALA A 123 10.53 -25.34 -4.96
N THR A 124 9.32 -25.44 -5.52
CA THR A 124 9.13 -25.07 -6.95
C THR A 124 7.65 -25.12 -7.33
N ARG A 125 6.95 -24.03 -7.09
CA ARG A 125 5.54 -23.89 -7.53
C ARG A 125 5.34 -22.72 -8.48
N TYR A 126 6.39 -21.94 -8.76
CA TYR A 126 6.32 -20.67 -9.48
C TYR A 126 7.18 -20.71 -10.73
N ARG A 127 6.94 -19.77 -11.64
CA ARG A 127 7.75 -19.60 -12.85
C ARG A 127 8.75 -18.46 -12.66
N PRO A 128 9.97 -18.55 -13.21
CA PRO A 128 10.87 -17.41 -13.25
C PRO A 128 10.18 -16.17 -13.84
N GLY A 129 10.38 -15.01 -13.21
CA GLY A 129 9.70 -13.78 -13.59
C GLY A 129 8.33 -13.56 -12.97
N GLU A 130 7.88 -14.47 -12.08
CA GLU A 130 6.77 -14.21 -11.14
C GLU A 130 7.30 -13.54 -9.86
N ILE A 131 6.41 -12.84 -9.16
CA ILE A 131 6.61 -12.22 -7.86
C ILE A 131 5.36 -12.41 -7.01
N LEU A 132 5.54 -12.55 -5.71
CA LEU A 132 4.47 -12.62 -4.73
C LEU A 132 4.30 -11.27 -4.05
N LEU A 133 3.07 -10.77 -4.00
CA LEU A 133 2.70 -9.55 -3.28
C LEU A 133 1.74 -9.89 -2.15
N SER A 134 2.07 -9.46 -0.92
CA SER A 134 1.18 -9.65 0.23
C SER A 134 -0.09 -8.81 0.09
N THR A 135 -1.23 -9.36 0.49
CA THR A 135 -2.46 -8.61 0.66
C THR A 135 -2.67 -8.27 2.13
N SER A 136 -3.22 -7.11 2.41
CA SER A 136 -3.60 -6.70 3.77
C SER A 136 -4.89 -7.38 4.22
N GLY A 137 -4.90 -8.72 4.31
CA GLY A 137 -6.08 -9.47 4.73
C GLY A 137 -6.48 -9.15 6.18
N THR A 138 -7.71 -8.70 6.38
CA THR A 138 -8.30 -8.39 7.68
C THR A 138 -8.57 -9.64 8.54
N SER A 139 -8.49 -10.84 7.95
CA SER A 139 -8.86 -12.11 8.57
C SER A 139 -7.73 -12.84 9.32
N GLY A 140 -6.55 -12.25 9.46
CA GLY A 140 -5.41 -12.90 10.15
C GLY A 140 -4.80 -14.09 9.38
N MET A 141 -5.43 -14.55 8.31
CA MET A 141 -4.97 -15.61 7.43
C MET A 141 -4.20 -15.01 6.24
N PHE A 142 -3.09 -15.63 5.91
CA PHE A 142 -2.17 -15.12 4.91
C PHE A 142 -2.66 -15.47 3.50
N SER A 143 -2.69 -14.45 2.63
CA SER A 143 -2.82 -14.64 1.19
C SER A 143 -1.84 -13.76 0.42
N ALA A 144 -1.36 -14.24 -0.71
CA ALA A 144 -0.49 -13.50 -1.62
C ALA A 144 -1.03 -13.56 -3.05
N CYS A 145 -0.84 -12.47 -3.77
CA CYS A 145 -1.11 -12.37 -5.20
C CYS A 145 0.14 -12.71 -5.99
N VAL A 146 0.04 -13.61 -6.94
CA VAL A 146 1.11 -13.91 -7.90
C VAL A 146 0.96 -13.01 -9.11
N HIS A 147 2.00 -12.26 -9.44
CA HIS A 147 2.06 -11.41 -10.62
C HIS A 147 3.26 -11.74 -11.49
N ARG A 148 3.21 -11.37 -12.78
CA ARG A 148 4.43 -11.27 -13.60
C ARG A 148 5.11 -9.93 -13.29
N VAL A 149 6.42 -9.96 -13.12
CA VAL A 149 7.20 -8.73 -12.95
C VAL A 149 7.00 -7.78 -14.13
N SER A 150 6.93 -8.31 -15.36
CA SER A 150 6.67 -7.50 -16.55
C SER A 150 5.32 -6.76 -16.51
N SER A 151 4.27 -7.36 -15.94
CA SER A 151 2.98 -6.70 -15.79
C SER A 151 3.01 -5.61 -14.72
N LEU A 152 3.76 -5.80 -13.63
CA LEU A 152 3.96 -4.77 -12.62
C LEU A 152 4.78 -3.59 -13.14
N LEU A 153 5.83 -3.85 -13.93
CA LEU A 153 6.61 -2.79 -14.60
C LEU A 153 5.77 -2.04 -15.63
N HIS A 154 4.85 -2.73 -16.31
CA HIS A 154 3.89 -2.07 -17.20
C HIS A 154 2.93 -1.18 -16.42
N ASN A 155 2.35 -1.67 -15.31
CA ASN A 155 1.50 -0.87 -14.43
C ASN A 155 2.24 0.34 -13.85
N ALA A 156 3.51 0.19 -13.49
CA ALA A 156 4.36 1.28 -13.03
C ALA A 156 4.55 2.37 -14.11
N ARG A 157 4.71 1.99 -15.39
CA ARG A 157 4.77 2.96 -16.51
C ARG A 157 3.46 3.71 -16.69
N LEU A 158 2.33 3.00 -16.63
CA LEU A 158 1.00 3.62 -16.73
C LEU A 158 0.79 4.63 -15.59
N HIS A 159 1.14 4.24 -14.37
CA HIS A 159 1.06 5.12 -13.21
C HIS A 159 1.98 6.33 -13.34
N ALA A 160 3.24 6.13 -13.74
CA ALA A 160 4.19 7.22 -13.94
C ALA A 160 3.69 8.22 -14.99
N GLY A 161 3.13 7.74 -16.10
CA GLY A 161 2.51 8.60 -17.11
C GLY A 161 1.33 9.40 -16.58
N ALA A 162 0.46 8.77 -15.75
CA ALA A 162 -0.71 9.43 -15.18
C ALA A 162 -0.38 10.44 -14.06
N THR A 163 0.79 10.33 -13.42
CA THR A 163 1.25 11.21 -12.34
C THR A 163 2.44 12.10 -12.73
N GLY A 164 2.77 12.14 -14.02
CA GLY A 164 3.83 12.99 -14.55
C GLY A 164 5.23 12.71 -14.03
N ILE A 165 5.52 11.47 -13.59
CA ILE A 165 6.87 11.08 -13.12
C ILE A 165 7.81 10.92 -14.30
N THR A 166 8.96 11.59 -14.25
CA THR A 166 10.01 11.57 -15.27
C THR A 166 11.38 11.24 -14.67
N SER A 167 12.40 11.16 -15.50
CA SER A 167 13.79 10.97 -15.05
C SER A 167 14.39 12.16 -14.31
N ALA A 168 13.76 13.32 -14.38
CA ALA A 168 14.17 14.53 -13.64
C ALA A 168 13.69 14.52 -12.18
N ASP A 169 12.78 13.59 -11.84
CA ASP A 169 12.18 13.54 -10.50
C ASP A 169 13.06 12.76 -9.50
N THR A 170 12.90 13.16 -8.23
CA THR A 170 13.37 12.41 -7.08
C THR A 170 12.14 11.98 -6.27
N LEU A 171 11.90 10.67 -6.20
CA LEU A 171 10.75 10.09 -5.51
C LEU A 171 11.10 9.76 -4.07
N LEU A 172 10.22 10.07 -3.12
CA LEU A 172 10.32 9.64 -1.74
C LEU A 172 9.42 8.44 -1.48
N VAL A 173 9.99 7.33 -1.03
CA VAL A 173 9.27 6.18 -0.50
C VAL A 173 9.27 6.26 1.01
N ASN A 174 8.18 6.69 1.58
CA ASN A 174 7.88 6.71 3.01
C ASN A 174 6.88 5.61 3.42
N LEU A 175 6.37 4.86 2.46
CA LEU A 175 5.47 3.74 2.64
C LEU A 175 6.24 2.40 2.61
N PRO A 176 5.70 1.33 3.23
CA PRO A 176 6.39 0.05 3.25
C PRO A 176 6.51 -0.61 1.87
N LEU A 177 7.74 -0.94 1.45
CA LEU A 177 8.04 -1.64 0.18
C LEU A 177 7.47 -3.06 0.09
N TYR A 178 7.12 -3.69 1.20
CA TYR A 178 6.45 -4.98 1.21
C TYR A 178 4.97 -4.92 0.81
N TYR A 179 4.42 -3.70 0.59
CA TYR A 179 3.12 -3.50 -0.03
C TYR A 179 3.25 -3.07 -1.49
N SER A 180 2.31 -3.54 -2.29
CA SER A 180 2.29 -3.30 -3.73
C SER A 180 2.29 -1.82 -4.12
N TYR A 181 1.70 -0.95 -3.28
CA TYR A 181 1.67 0.49 -3.57
C TYR A 181 3.08 1.08 -3.61
N ALA A 182 3.87 0.95 -2.55
CA ALA A 182 5.23 1.50 -2.52
C ALA A 182 6.15 0.81 -3.54
N LEU A 183 6.05 -0.52 -3.67
CA LEU A 183 6.90 -1.26 -4.59
C LEU A 183 6.65 -0.86 -6.05
N VAL A 184 5.38 -0.82 -6.47
CA VAL A 184 5.05 -0.64 -7.90
C VAL A 184 4.90 0.84 -8.26
N ALA A 185 4.10 1.60 -7.48
CA ALA A 185 3.82 2.99 -7.81
C ALA A 185 4.97 3.95 -7.47
N GLN A 186 5.96 3.51 -6.68
CA GLN A 186 7.11 4.34 -6.34
C GLN A 186 8.43 3.68 -6.82
N ALA A 187 8.84 2.52 -6.29
CA ALA A 187 10.14 1.93 -6.64
C ALA A 187 10.22 1.48 -8.10
N PHE A 188 9.21 0.74 -8.60
CA PHE A 188 9.20 0.35 -10.02
C PHE A 188 8.89 1.53 -10.95
N ALA A 189 8.11 2.53 -10.52
CA ALA A 189 7.94 3.77 -11.28
C ALA A 189 9.30 4.49 -11.45
N ALA A 190 10.09 4.63 -10.37
CA ALA A 190 11.44 5.20 -10.46
C ALA A 190 12.37 4.36 -11.36
N TYR A 191 12.28 3.02 -11.28
CA TYR A 191 13.05 2.13 -12.16
C TYR A 191 12.74 2.38 -13.65
N VAL A 192 11.45 2.40 -14.02
CA VAL A 192 11.04 2.51 -15.43
C VAL A 192 11.20 3.90 -16.02
N THR A 193 11.16 4.95 -15.20
CA THR A 193 11.37 6.35 -15.61
C THR A 193 12.83 6.79 -15.50
N LYS A 194 13.68 5.99 -14.85
CA LYS A 194 15.06 6.32 -14.48
C LYS A 194 15.17 7.49 -13.48
N ALA A 195 14.11 7.78 -12.72
CA ALA A 195 14.10 8.75 -11.66
C ALA A 195 15.02 8.34 -10.50
N ARG A 196 15.37 9.29 -9.63
CA ARG A 196 16.03 9.01 -8.35
C ARG A 196 15.01 8.50 -7.35
N LEU A 197 15.45 7.69 -6.39
CA LEU A 197 14.61 7.14 -5.33
C LEU A 197 15.28 7.36 -3.98
N VAL A 198 14.53 7.91 -3.03
CA VAL A 198 14.95 8.03 -1.63
C VAL A 198 14.02 7.18 -0.78
N LEU A 199 14.59 6.33 0.06
CA LEU A 199 13.87 5.47 0.99
C LEU A 199 13.98 6.04 2.40
N ASP A 200 12.85 6.49 2.98
CA ASP A 200 12.78 7.07 4.32
C ASP A 200 11.46 6.68 5.01
N GLY A 201 11.53 5.74 5.91
CA GLY A 201 10.37 5.24 6.64
C GLY A 201 9.91 3.84 6.23
N PRO A 202 8.86 3.30 6.89
CA PRO A 202 8.31 3.72 8.16
C PRO A 202 9.30 3.58 9.34
N PRO A 203 9.08 4.25 10.49
CA PRO A 203 7.86 4.98 10.87
C PRO A 203 7.78 6.38 10.24
N PHE A 204 6.54 6.89 10.05
CA PHE A 204 6.30 8.22 9.50
C PHE A 204 6.30 9.29 10.60
N SER A 205 7.09 10.35 10.40
CA SER A 205 7.07 11.58 11.20
C SER A 205 6.87 12.79 10.27
N PRO A 206 5.88 13.66 10.51
CA PRO A 206 5.67 14.84 9.67
C PRO A 206 6.90 15.76 9.57
N ALA A 207 7.60 15.97 10.69
CA ALA A 207 8.83 16.78 10.72
C ALA A 207 9.95 16.13 9.90
N ALA A 208 10.26 14.84 10.14
CA ALA A 208 11.27 14.12 9.38
C ALA A 208 10.94 14.06 7.88
N TYR A 209 9.66 13.85 7.54
CA TYR A 209 9.18 13.87 6.15
C TYR A 209 9.47 15.21 5.47
N ARG A 210 9.10 16.33 6.11
CA ARG A 210 9.39 17.69 5.60
C ARG A 210 10.89 17.90 5.42
N ASP A 211 11.68 17.53 6.44
CA ASP A 211 13.12 17.75 6.44
C ASP A 211 13.82 16.89 5.36
N THR A 212 13.38 15.64 5.19
CA THR A 212 13.88 14.77 4.11
C THR A 212 13.51 15.33 2.73
N VAL A 213 12.28 15.82 2.53
CA VAL A 213 11.87 16.45 1.25
C VAL A 213 12.79 17.61 0.91
N ALA A 214 13.07 18.48 1.88
CA ALA A 214 13.95 19.64 1.67
C ALA A 214 15.41 19.22 1.44
N ALA A 215 15.96 18.36 2.30
CA ALA A 215 17.38 17.99 2.28
C ALA A 215 17.76 17.14 1.06
N ARG A 216 16.83 16.33 0.53
CA ARG A 216 17.09 15.41 -0.58
C ARG A 216 16.53 15.89 -1.93
N GLY A 217 15.92 17.08 -1.99
CA GLY A 217 15.33 17.62 -3.20
C GLY A 217 14.23 16.75 -3.76
N ILE A 218 13.36 16.23 -2.89
CA ILE A 218 12.24 15.36 -3.31
C ILE A 218 11.24 16.19 -4.11
N THR A 219 10.87 15.69 -5.28
CA THR A 219 9.88 16.33 -6.16
C THR A 219 8.55 15.60 -6.17
N HIS A 220 8.54 14.30 -5.90
CA HIS A 220 7.33 13.46 -5.93
C HIS A 220 7.27 12.54 -4.71
N SER A 221 6.12 12.47 -4.07
CA SER A 221 5.86 11.54 -2.96
C SER A 221 4.47 10.96 -3.04
N ALA A 222 4.28 9.78 -2.42
CA ALA A 222 2.97 9.17 -2.26
C ALA A 222 2.70 8.91 -0.78
N VAL A 223 1.47 9.20 -0.36
CA VAL A 223 1.02 9.04 1.03
C VAL A 223 -0.34 8.34 1.09
N THR A 224 -0.70 7.85 2.27
CA THR A 224 -2.06 7.42 2.56
C THR A 224 -2.91 8.61 3.03
N PRO A 225 -4.27 8.53 2.98
CA PRO A 225 -5.13 9.56 3.56
C PRO A 225 -4.84 9.86 5.03
N THR A 226 -4.49 8.85 5.82
CA THR A 226 -4.09 9.02 7.22
C THR A 226 -2.86 9.92 7.36
N ILE A 227 -1.85 9.74 6.50
CA ILE A 227 -0.67 10.62 6.48
C ILE A 227 -1.04 12.02 5.98
N ALA A 228 -1.87 12.11 4.93
CA ALA A 228 -2.34 13.40 4.40
C ALA A 228 -3.05 14.23 5.47
N ARG A 229 -3.96 13.62 6.26
CA ARG A 229 -4.63 14.26 7.40
C ARG A 229 -3.66 14.77 8.46
N ARG A 230 -2.60 14.01 8.75
CA ARG A 230 -1.57 14.46 9.69
C ARG A 230 -0.77 15.66 9.18
N LEU A 231 -0.53 15.70 7.88
CA LEU A 231 0.13 16.86 7.24
C LEU A 231 -0.80 18.08 7.23
N LEU A 232 -2.10 17.89 7.03
CA LEU A 232 -3.11 18.95 7.11
C LEU A 232 -3.32 19.48 8.53
N ALA A 233 -3.22 18.63 9.55
CA ALA A 233 -3.37 19.03 10.95
C ALA A 233 -2.31 20.05 11.41
N ASP A 234 -1.15 20.09 10.75
CA ASP A 234 -0.13 21.12 10.90
C ASP A 234 0.42 21.52 9.52
N PRO A 235 -0.17 22.55 8.89
CA PRO A 235 0.25 22.99 7.56
C PRO A 235 1.73 23.39 7.44
N GLY A 236 2.40 23.68 8.56
CA GLY A 236 3.84 23.89 8.61
C GLY A 236 4.66 22.65 8.22
N HIS A 237 4.06 21.48 8.28
CA HIS A 237 4.68 20.21 7.86
C HIS A 237 4.47 19.85 6.38
N LEU A 238 3.62 20.59 5.65
CA LEU A 238 3.47 20.38 4.20
C LEU A 238 4.72 20.88 3.46
N PRO A 239 5.49 19.98 2.80
CA PRO A 239 6.77 20.38 2.21
C PRO A 239 6.61 21.32 1.03
N ARG A 240 7.30 22.46 1.02
CA ARG A 240 7.20 23.46 -0.06
C ARG A 240 7.88 23.02 -1.37
N GLY A 241 8.92 22.18 -1.29
CA GLY A 241 9.70 21.72 -2.46
C GLY A 241 9.03 20.61 -3.28
N LEU A 242 7.96 20.01 -2.79
CA LEU A 242 7.31 18.90 -3.44
C LEU A 242 6.50 19.38 -4.67
N ARG A 243 6.82 18.89 -5.86
CA ARG A 243 6.07 19.19 -7.09
C ARG A 243 4.75 18.43 -7.11
N ALA A 244 4.76 17.15 -6.80
CA ALA A 244 3.61 16.27 -6.89
C ALA A 244 3.41 15.41 -5.63
N LEU A 245 2.17 15.34 -5.17
CA LEU A 245 1.73 14.47 -4.08
C LEU A 245 0.64 13.53 -4.58
N ALA A 246 0.86 12.22 -4.46
CA ALA A 246 -0.15 11.21 -4.73
C ALA A 246 -0.76 10.69 -3.41
N VAL A 247 -2.08 10.59 -3.35
CA VAL A 247 -2.80 10.03 -2.20
C VAL A 247 -3.54 8.78 -2.64
N GLY A 248 -3.35 7.68 -1.92
CA GLY A 248 -4.01 6.42 -2.25
C GLY A 248 -3.99 5.41 -1.11
N GLY A 249 -4.69 4.30 -1.30
CA GLY A 249 -4.83 3.23 -0.31
C GLY A 249 -6.09 3.29 0.54
N ASP A 250 -6.76 4.44 0.58
CA ASP A 250 -8.08 4.67 1.13
C ASP A 250 -8.66 5.97 0.54
N ARG A 251 -9.91 6.31 0.87
CA ARG A 251 -10.59 7.52 0.40
C ARG A 251 -10.14 8.76 1.19
N LEU A 252 -9.88 9.84 0.46
CA LEU A 252 -9.77 11.19 0.99
C LEU A 252 -11.10 11.93 0.75
N ALA A 253 -11.60 12.68 1.73
CA ALA A 253 -12.85 13.43 1.56
C ALA A 253 -12.65 14.62 0.62
N PRO A 254 -13.69 15.04 -0.16
CA PRO A 254 -13.58 16.19 -1.06
C PRO A 254 -13.10 17.48 -0.38
N ALA A 255 -13.53 17.73 0.86
CA ALA A 255 -13.05 18.88 1.64
C ALA A 255 -11.54 18.79 1.93
N GLU A 256 -11.04 17.60 2.30
CA GLU A 256 -9.61 17.38 2.55
C GLU A 256 -8.77 17.55 1.25
N VAL A 257 -9.33 17.19 0.10
CA VAL A 257 -8.70 17.46 -1.21
C VAL A 257 -8.60 18.96 -1.47
N ALA A 258 -9.69 19.71 -1.22
CA ALA A 258 -9.71 21.17 -1.34
C ALA A 258 -8.70 21.81 -0.39
N ASP A 259 -8.60 21.35 0.85
CA ASP A 259 -7.66 21.85 1.87
C ASP A 259 -6.20 21.61 1.44
N LEU A 260 -5.87 20.43 0.90
CA LEU A 260 -4.53 20.13 0.37
C LEU A 260 -4.17 21.06 -0.81
N LEU A 261 -5.10 21.29 -1.73
CA LEU A 261 -4.90 22.18 -2.86
C LEU A 261 -4.76 23.64 -2.42
N ALA A 262 -5.57 24.08 -1.45
CA ALA A 262 -5.47 25.43 -0.89
C ALA A 262 -4.14 25.64 -0.14
N ALA A 263 -3.68 24.64 0.62
CA ALA A 263 -2.40 24.71 1.32
C ALA A 263 -1.19 24.66 0.38
N ARG A 264 -1.34 24.12 -0.82
CA ARG A 264 -0.28 23.93 -1.82
C ARG A 264 -0.78 24.25 -3.25
N PRO A 265 -1.12 25.52 -3.60
CA PRO A 265 -1.74 25.87 -4.88
C PRO A 265 -0.89 25.56 -6.11
N SER A 266 0.45 25.51 -5.96
CA SER A 266 1.38 25.22 -7.06
C SER A 266 1.78 23.75 -7.16
N ALA A 267 1.30 22.88 -6.24
CA ALA A 267 1.63 21.47 -6.26
C ALA A 267 0.55 20.67 -7.00
N GLU A 268 1.01 19.65 -7.72
CA GLU A 268 0.13 18.67 -8.34
C GLU A 268 -0.39 17.69 -7.28
N LEU A 269 -1.70 17.49 -7.22
CA LEU A 269 -2.33 16.52 -6.32
C LEU A 269 -3.00 15.43 -7.15
N TYR A 270 -2.64 14.19 -6.85
CA TYR A 270 -3.20 13.01 -7.51
C TYR A 270 -3.93 12.12 -6.51
N LEU A 271 -5.19 11.79 -6.79
CA LEU A 271 -5.93 10.76 -6.06
C LEU A 271 -5.87 9.47 -6.85
N THR A 272 -5.44 8.39 -6.20
CA THR A 272 -5.16 7.13 -6.91
C THR A 272 -5.92 5.96 -6.29
N TYR A 273 -6.62 5.19 -7.13
CA TYR A 273 -7.25 3.94 -6.70
C TYR A 273 -6.48 2.73 -7.22
N GLY A 274 -6.48 1.71 -6.40
CA GLY A 274 -5.92 0.42 -6.79
C GLY A 274 -5.92 -0.59 -5.65
N LEU A 275 -5.66 -1.82 -6.03
CA LEU A 275 -5.58 -2.98 -5.14
C LEU A 275 -4.49 -3.93 -5.64
N THR A 276 -3.91 -4.70 -4.73
CA THR A 276 -2.80 -5.61 -5.06
C THR A 276 -3.15 -6.54 -6.22
N GLU A 277 -4.38 -7.00 -6.27
CA GLU A 277 -4.93 -7.90 -7.29
C GLU A 277 -4.94 -7.30 -8.70
N ALA A 278 -4.98 -5.97 -8.83
CA ALA A 278 -5.01 -5.27 -10.12
C ALA A 278 -3.62 -4.90 -10.67
N GLY A 279 -2.57 -5.02 -9.85
CA GLY A 279 -1.20 -4.85 -10.29
C GLY A 279 -0.40 -3.58 -10.00
N PRO A 280 -0.68 -2.69 -9.01
CA PRO A 280 -1.88 -2.41 -8.23
C PRO A 280 -2.72 -1.22 -8.74
N ARG A 281 -2.21 -0.35 -9.65
CA ARG A 281 -2.90 0.90 -10.04
C ARG A 281 -3.99 0.68 -11.07
N VAL A 282 -5.17 1.23 -10.80
CA VAL A 282 -6.37 1.12 -11.64
C VAL A 282 -6.76 2.46 -12.23
N SER A 283 -6.87 3.52 -11.42
CA SER A 283 -7.28 4.85 -11.86
C SER A 283 -6.51 5.96 -11.14
N THR A 284 -6.54 7.16 -11.72
CA THR A 284 -5.90 8.36 -11.17
C THR A 284 -6.74 9.60 -11.52
N LEU A 285 -6.97 10.47 -10.53
CA LEU A 285 -7.50 11.82 -10.70
C LEU A 285 -6.36 12.82 -10.51
N ALA A 286 -6.14 13.69 -11.47
CA ALA A 286 -5.28 14.86 -11.34
C ALA A 286 -6.09 16.00 -10.69
N ALA A 287 -6.32 15.94 -9.38
CA ALA A 287 -7.26 16.80 -8.68
C ALA A 287 -6.94 18.30 -8.84
N HIS A 288 -5.66 18.66 -9.00
CA HIS A 288 -5.22 20.05 -9.27
C HIS A 288 -5.68 20.60 -10.62
N ALA A 289 -6.08 19.72 -11.55
CA ALA A 289 -6.55 20.09 -12.89
C ALA A 289 -8.05 19.83 -13.08
N GLU A 290 -8.75 19.40 -12.03
CA GLU A 290 -10.15 19.03 -12.07
C GLU A 290 -11.03 20.00 -11.26
N PRO A 291 -12.28 20.21 -11.66
CA PRO A 291 -13.21 21.03 -10.90
C PRO A 291 -13.61 20.36 -9.57
N ALA A 292 -13.95 21.16 -8.56
CA ALA A 292 -14.19 20.70 -7.19
C ALA A 292 -15.26 19.59 -7.06
N HIS A 293 -16.26 19.57 -7.94
CA HIS A 293 -17.28 18.51 -7.91
C HIS A 293 -16.72 17.11 -8.23
N ARG A 294 -15.51 17.01 -8.82
CA ARG A 294 -14.81 15.75 -9.10
C ARG A 294 -13.89 15.28 -7.95
N TYR A 295 -13.71 16.07 -6.89
CA TYR A 295 -12.81 15.70 -5.78
C TYR A 295 -13.24 14.46 -4.99
N GLY A 296 -14.49 14.01 -5.13
CA GLY A 296 -14.97 12.74 -4.58
C GLY A 296 -14.60 11.51 -5.40
N SER A 297 -14.10 11.71 -6.62
CA SER A 297 -13.68 10.66 -7.55
C SER A 297 -12.22 10.24 -7.34
N VAL A 298 -11.88 9.05 -7.78
CA VAL A 298 -10.50 8.57 -7.93
C VAL A 298 -10.04 8.57 -9.38
N GLY A 299 -10.72 9.37 -10.20
CA GLY A 299 -10.39 9.63 -11.60
C GLY A 299 -10.84 8.56 -12.57
N ARG A 300 -10.29 8.63 -13.77
CA ARG A 300 -10.54 7.70 -14.85
C ARG A 300 -9.57 6.52 -14.83
N PRO A 301 -9.96 5.35 -15.37
CA PRO A 301 -9.07 4.21 -15.51
C PRO A 301 -7.79 4.55 -16.27
N LEU A 302 -6.67 3.94 -15.86
CA LEU A 302 -5.40 4.04 -16.58
C LEU A 302 -5.53 3.47 -18.00
N PRO A 303 -4.71 3.91 -18.96
CA PRO A 303 -4.72 3.37 -20.33
C PRO A 303 -4.65 1.85 -20.37
N GLY A 304 -5.54 1.21 -21.11
CA GLY A 304 -5.64 -0.25 -21.24
C GLY A 304 -6.29 -0.96 -20.05
N VAL A 305 -6.76 -0.23 -19.04
CA VAL A 305 -7.62 -0.76 -17.97
C VAL A 305 -9.07 -0.52 -18.35
N ARG A 306 -9.88 -1.58 -18.40
CA ARG A 306 -11.33 -1.50 -18.59
C ARG A 306 -12.01 -1.79 -17.27
N VAL A 307 -13.10 -1.07 -17.03
CA VAL A 307 -13.91 -1.23 -15.81
C VAL A 307 -15.39 -1.37 -16.17
N SER A 308 -16.12 -2.09 -15.36
CA SER A 308 -17.57 -2.21 -15.42
C SER A 308 -18.12 -2.44 -14.02
N LEU A 309 -19.42 -2.26 -13.85
CA LEU A 309 -20.12 -2.54 -12.60
C LEU A 309 -20.95 -3.82 -12.75
N ARG A 310 -20.97 -4.65 -11.71
CA ARG A 310 -21.92 -5.76 -11.59
C ARG A 310 -22.83 -5.57 -10.38
N GLU A 311 -24.00 -6.22 -10.44
CA GLU A 311 -25.01 -6.17 -9.36
C GLU A 311 -25.39 -4.73 -8.98
N VAL A 312 -25.62 -3.90 -10.01
CA VAL A 312 -25.87 -2.47 -9.85
C VAL A 312 -27.23 -2.23 -9.17
N ARG A 313 -27.24 -1.38 -8.14
CA ARG A 313 -28.41 -0.83 -7.47
C ARG A 313 -28.18 0.65 -7.24
N ASP A 314 -29.14 1.49 -7.60
CA ASP A 314 -29.05 2.95 -7.45
C ASP A 314 -27.71 3.52 -7.98
N GLU A 315 -27.31 3.09 -9.20
CA GLU A 315 -26.08 3.46 -9.90
C GLU A 315 -24.78 2.95 -9.25
N VAL A 316 -24.85 2.25 -8.13
CA VAL A 316 -23.70 1.69 -7.42
C VAL A 316 -23.64 0.18 -7.60
N GLY A 317 -22.48 -0.34 -7.96
CA GLY A 317 -22.25 -1.77 -8.12
C GLY A 317 -20.83 -2.17 -7.75
N GLU A 318 -20.56 -3.48 -7.76
CA GLU A 318 -19.20 -3.95 -7.59
C GLU A 318 -18.34 -3.62 -8.80
N LEU A 319 -17.19 -2.98 -8.56
CA LEU A 319 -16.26 -2.70 -9.64
C LEU A 319 -15.58 -3.99 -10.12
N LEU A 320 -15.70 -4.24 -11.41
CA LEU A 320 -14.91 -5.22 -12.13
C LEU A 320 -13.78 -4.51 -12.85
N VAL A 321 -12.59 -5.09 -12.79
CA VAL A 321 -11.40 -4.56 -13.47
C VAL A 321 -10.87 -5.60 -14.44
N GLU A 322 -10.77 -5.23 -15.71
CA GLU A 322 -10.13 -6.01 -16.75
C GLU A 322 -8.85 -5.32 -17.20
N SER A 323 -7.70 -6.01 -17.03
CA SER A 323 -6.38 -5.49 -17.40
C SER A 323 -5.36 -6.59 -17.62
N GLY A 324 -4.32 -6.29 -18.40
CA GLY A 324 -3.13 -7.14 -18.50
C GLY A 324 -2.27 -7.15 -17.24
N THR A 325 -2.58 -6.32 -16.24
CA THR A 325 -1.81 -6.18 -15.00
C THR A 325 -2.41 -6.91 -13.81
N VAL A 326 -3.61 -7.50 -13.96
CA VAL A 326 -4.21 -8.28 -12.87
C VAL A 326 -3.39 -9.51 -12.50
N LEU A 327 -3.58 -9.99 -11.30
CA LEU A 327 -2.88 -11.16 -10.77
C LEU A 327 -3.07 -12.40 -11.67
N LEU A 328 -2.11 -13.31 -11.63
CA LEU A 328 -2.24 -14.61 -12.29
C LEU A 328 -3.10 -15.58 -11.47
N ARG A 329 -2.91 -15.54 -10.15
CA ARG A 329 -3.62 -16.37 -9.16
C ARG A 329 -3.34 -15.85 -7.75
N ARG A 330 -4.17 -16.25 -6.80
CA ARG A 330 -3.88 -16.14 -5.37
C ARG A 330 -3.24 -17.42 -4.84
N VAL A 331 -2.43 -17.25 -3.79
CA VAL A 331 -1.86 -18.35 -2.99
C VAL A 331 -2.25 -18.10 -1.53
N GLY A 332 -2.70 -19.18 -0.83
CA GLY A 332 -3.21 -19.09 0.53
C GLY A 332 -4.71 -19.36 0.61
N GLN A 333 -5.32 -19.11 1.78
CA GLN A 333 -6.74 -19.38 1.98
C GLN A 333 -7.63 -18.34 1.31
N HIS A 334 -8.80 -18.77 0.80
CA HIS A 334 -9.82 -17.94 0.11
C HIS A 334 -9.44 -17.41 -1.30
N SER A 335 -8.87 -18.27 -2.13
CA SER A 335 -8.39 -17.89 -3.47
C SER A 335 -9.45 -17.75 -4.55
N GLU A 336 -10.69 -18.23 -4.37
CA GLU A 336 -11.55 -18.62 -5.50
C GLU A 336 -12.48 -17.54 -6.07
N ARG A 337 -12.67 -16.37 -5.42
CA ARG A 337 -13.73 -15.44 -5.82
C ARG A 337 -13.28 -14.15 -6.52
N VAL A 338 -11.99 -13.91 -6.62
CA VAL A 338 -11.46 -12.64 -7.15
C VAL A 338 -11.31 -12.69 -8.67
N LEU A 339 -10.78 -13.78 -9.21
CA LEU A 339 -10.62 -13.96 -10.66
C LEU A 339 -11.93 -14.46 -11.28
N LEU A 340 -12.50 -13.65 -12.19
CA LEU A 340 -13.66 -14.01 -13.02
C LEU A 340 -13.23 -14.52 -14.40
N GLY A 341 -11.95 -14.36 -14.74
CA GLY A 341 -11.36 -14.76 -16.01
C GLY A 341 -9.86 -14.44 -16.01
N PRO A 342 -9.14 -14.76 -17.09
CA PRO A 342 -7.68 -14.65 -17.14
C PRO A 342 -7.15 -13.22 -16.94
N ARG A 343 -7.99 -12.21 -17.11
CA ARG A 343 -7.63 -10.78 -17.05
C ARG A 343 -8.68 -9.94 -16.34
N THR A 344 -9.65 -10.56 -15.69
CA THR A 344 -10.78 -9.86 -15.07
C THR A 344 -10.88 -10.26 -13.61
N ILE A 345 -10.96 -9.26 -12.74
CA ILE A 345 -11.16 -9.44 -11.30
C ILE A 345 -12.42 -8.73 -10.82
N ALA A 346 -13.03 -9.33 -9.80
CA ALA A 346 -14.02 -8.69 -8.95
C ALA A 346 -13.27 -8.05 -7.77
N THR A 347 -13.43 -6.74 -7.58
CA THR A 347 -12.60 -6.01 -6.61
C THR A 347 -13.09 -6.15 -5.17
N GLY A 348 -14.36 -6.46 -4.98
CA GLY A 348 -15.02 -6.40 -3.68
C GLY A 348 -15.31 -4.96 -3.22
N ASP A 349 -15.12 -3.99 -4.11
CA ASP A 349 -15.29 -2.56 -3.85
C ASP A 349 -16.53 -2.04 -4.59
N ALA A 350 -17.38 -1.27 -3.89
CA ALA A 350 -18.58 -0.64 -4.44
C ALA A 350 -18.22 0.70 -5.09
N PHE A 351 -18.65 0.90 -6.33
CA PHE A 351 -18.38 2.09 -7.13
C PHE A 351 -19.60 2.57 -7.88
N SER A 352 -19.62 3.87 -8.21
CA SER A 352 -20.39 4.43 -9.31
C SER A 352 -19.44 4.93 -10.40
N ILE A 353 -19.95 4.98 -11.65
CA ILE A 353 -19.22 5.49 -12.81
C ILE A 353 -20.06 6.60 -13.45
N ASP A 354 -19.51 7.82 -13.45
CA ASP A 354 -20.13 8.99 -14.07
C ASP A 354 -19.14 9.64 -15.03
N ASP A 355 -19.50 9.77 -16.31
CA ASP A 355 -18.62 10.30 -17.37
C ASP A 355 -17.22 9.65 -17.38
N GLY A 356 -17.15 8.35 -17.07
CA GLY A 356 -15.90 7.59 -16.96
C GLY A 356 -15.09 7.83 -15.69
N TYR A 357 -15.53 8.71 -14.79
CA TYR A 357 -14.93 8.91 -13.48
C TYR A 357 -15.44 7.89 -12.47
N LEU A 358 -14.53 7.32 -11.70
CA LEU A 358 -14.81 6.30 -10.70
C LEU A 358 -15.00 6.95 -9.33
N THR A 359 -16.14 6.73 -8.69
CA THR A 359 -16.38 7.16 -7.31
C THR A 359 -16.50 5.95 -6.40
N PHE A 360 -15.62 5.85 -5.40
CA PHE A 360 -15.59 4.78 -4.42
C PHE A 360 -16.62 5.01 -3.30
N HIS A 361 -17.47 4.02 -3.04
CA HIS A 361 -18.50 4.06 -1.99
C HIS A 361 -18.18 3.21 -0.78
N GLY A 362 -17.21 2.31 -0.85
CA GLY A 362 -16.79 1.43 0.24
C GLY A 362 -16.51 0.02 -0.23
N ARG A 363 -16.06 -0.84 0.68
CA ARG A 363 -15.93 -2.26 0.40
C ARG A 363 -17.26 -2.96 0.58
N LEU A 364 -17.53 -3.97 -0.23
CA LEU A 364 -18.74 -4.80 -0.05
C LEU A 364 -18.74 -5.51 1.29
N SER A 365 -17.56 -5.88 1.80
CA SER A 365 -17.38 -6.43 3.16
C SER A 365 -17.60 -5.40 4.29
N ASP A 366 -17.59 -4.11 3.99
CA ASP A 366 -17.83 -3.04 4.95
C ASP A 366 -19.32 -2.74 5.16
N PHE A 367 -20.19 -3.37 4.36
CA PHE A 367 -21.63 -3.31 4.60
C PHE A 367 -22.04 -4.40 5.59
N VAL A 368 -22.67 -3.99 6.67
CA VAL A 368 -23.17 -4.84 7.73
C VAL A 368 -24.66 -4.62 7.90
N VAL A 369 -25.38 -5.63 8.38
CA VAL A 369 -26.79 -5.48 8.74
C VAL A 369 -26.87 -5.23 10.23
N LEU A 370 -27.22 -4.01 10.63
CA LEU A 370 -27.42 -3.62 12.03
C LEU A 370 -28.90 -3.35 12.27
N ARG A 371 -29.52 -4.04 13.20
CA ARG A 371 -30.95 -3.87 13.53
C ARG A 371 -31.90 -3.98 12.30
N GLY A 372 -31.53 -4.84 11.33
CA GLY A 372 -32.31 -5.04 10.11
C GLY A 372 -32.04 -4.02 9.00
N GLU A 373 -31.21 -3.01 9.22
CA GLU A 373 -30.82 -2.02 8.23
C GLU A 373 -29.40 -2.27 7.70
N LYS A 374 -29.19 -2.06 6.40
CA LYS A 374 -27.87 -2.16 5.76
C LYS A 374 -27.07 -0.90 6.06
N VAL A 375 -26.00 -1.03 6.83
CA VAL A 375 -25.11 0.06 7.29
C VAL A 375 -23.77 -0.05 6.59
N SER A 376 -23.25 1.07 6.11
CA SER A 376 -21.90 1.17 5.56
C SER A 376 -20.92 1.63 6.66
N LEU A 377 -20.00 0.78 7.06
CA LEU A 377 -18.93 1.14 7.99
C LEU A 377 -18.02 2.25 7.42
N ASN A 378 -17.97 2.36 6.08
CA ASN A 378 -17.24 3.43 5.41
C ASN A 378 -17.90 4.80 5.63
N THR A 379 -19.24 4.89 5.62
CA THR A 379 -19.96 6.13 5.97
C THR A 379 -19.62 6.58 7.38
N VAL A 380 -19.54 5.64 8.32
CA VAL A 380 -19.16 5.94 9.71
C VAL A 380 -17.72 6.46 9.80
N ARG A 381 -16.79 5.86 9.03
CA ARG A 381 -15.39 6.36 8.97
C ARG A 381 -15.32 7.79 8.40
N GLN A 382 -16.09 8.09 7.36
CA GLN A 382 -16.12 9.42 6.77
C GLN A 382 -16.66 10.48 7.73
N ALA A 383 -17.76 10.18 8.41
CA ALA A 383 -18.32 11.06 9.43
C ALA A 383 -17.32 11.32 10.56
N ALA A 384 -16.56 10.29 10.96
CA ALA A 384 -15.52 10.44 11.98
C ALA A 384 -14.34 11.32 11.47
N HIS A 385 -13.90 11.13 10.25
CA HIS A 385 -12.81 11.93 9.66
C HIS A 385 -13.18 13.39 9.39
N ALA A 386 -14.48 13.71 9.29
CA ALA A 386 -14.95 15.08 9.22
C ALA A 386 -14.82 15.83 10.57
N ILE A 387 -14.49 15.15 11.66
CA ILE A 387 -14.26 15.77 12.97
C ILE A 387 -12.80 16.21 13.05
N PRO A 388 -12.51 17.51 13.24
CA PRO A 388 -11.14 18.00 13.33
C PRO A 388 -10.30 17.27 14.39
N GLY A 389 -9.09 16.87 14.04
CA GLY A 389 -8.18 16.13 14.91
C GLY A 389 -8.35 14.60 14.88
N VAL A 390 -9.39 14.05 14.26
CA VAL A 390 -9.51 12.61 14.03
C VAL A 390 -8.64 12.20 12.84
N VAL A 391 -7.65 11.37 13.08
CA VAL A 391 -6.72 10.88 12.04
C VAL A 391 -6.97 9.44 11.63
N HIS A 392 -7.63 8.64 12.51
CA HIS A 392 -7.98 7.26 12.22
C HIS A 392 -9.29 6.87 12.89
N CYS A 393 -10.08 6.02 12.20
CA CYS A 393 -11.37 5.53 12.70
C CYS A 393 -11.52 4.05 12.37
N VAL A 394 -11.79 3.24 13.40
CA VAL A 394 -12.06 1.81 13.28
C VAL A 394 -13.45 1.52 13.80
N PRO A 395 -14.47 1.41 12.93
CA PRO A 395 -15.78 0.87 13.31
C PRO A 395 -15.66 -0.62 13.60
N ARG A 396 -16.32 -1.09 14.66
CA ARG A 396 -16.39 -2.50 15.05
C ARG A 396 -17.81 -2.92 15.29
N VAL A 397 -18.23 -3.98 14.62
CA VAL A 397 -19.50 -4.65 14.94
C VAL A 397 -19.25 -5.59 16.10
N VAL A 398 -20.05 -5.44 17.15
CA VAL A 398 -20.00 -6.24 18.37
C VAL A 398 -21.34 -6.93 18.54
N ASP A 399 -21.32 -8.21 18.91
CA ASP A 399 -22.52 -8.94 19.29
C ASP A 399 -22.82 -8.69 20.78
N GLU A 400 -23.99 -8.19 21.09
CA GLU A 400 -24.48 -7.96 22.44
C GLU A 400 -25.78 -8.73 22.65
N GLY A 401 -25.63 -9.95 23.15
CA GLY A 401 -26.79 -10.82 23.42
C GLY A 401 -27.64 -11.17 22.20
N GLY A 402 -26.98 -11.42 21.04
CA GLY A 402 -27.64 -11.74 19.78
C GLY A 402 -28.05 -10.51 18.94
N THR A 403 -27.75 -9.29 19.43
CA THR A 403 -27.98 -8.05 18.66
C THR A 403 -26.65 -7.46 18.24
N GLN A 404 -26.48 -7.27 16.93
CA GLN A 404 -25.31 -6.59 16.39
C GLN A 404 -25.40 -5.07 16.61
N VAL A 405 -24.38 -4.51 17.26
CA VAL A 405 -24.24 -3.08 17.55
C VAL A 405 -22.89 -2.56 17.04
N LEU A 406 -22.81 -1.26 16.82
CA LEU A 406 -21.62 -0.60 16.31
C LEU A 406 -20.88 0.13 17.42
N ASP A 407 -19.60 -0.15 17.57
CA ASP A 407 -18.66 0.63 18.36
C ASP A 407 -17.65 1.32 17.44
N VAL A 408 -17.13 2.48 17.85
CA VAL A 408 -16.17 3.25 17.06
C VAL A 408 -14.95 3.58 17.91
N HIS A 409 -13.76 3.21 17.39
CA HIS A 409 -12.47 3.56 17.98
C HIS A 409 -11.81 4.65 17.14
N LEU A 410 -11.52 5.80 17.77
CA LEU A 410 -10.92 6.97 17.15
C LEU A 410 -9.50 7.16 17.66
N SER A 411 -8.56 7.41 16.74
CA SER A 411 -7.24 7.92 17.08
C SER A 411 -7.17 9.40 16.71
N VAL A 412 -6.71 10.23 17.63
CA VAL A 412 -6.75 11.69 17.49
C VAL A 412 -5.38 12.32 17.69
N THR A 413 -5.13 13.43 16.99
CA THR A 413 -3.98 14.31 17.24
C THR A 413 -4.42 15.46 18.14
N GLY A 414 -3.78 15.61 19.31
CA GLY A 414 -4.12 16.63 20.28
C GLY A 414 -5.39 16.33 21.08
N SER A 415 -5.94 17.33 21.78
CA SER A 415 -7.18 17.21 22.54
C SER A 415 -8.37 17.59 21.66
N LEU A 416 -9.42 16.78 21.68
CA LEU A 416 -10.67 17.11 20.99
C LEU A 416 -11.49 18.11 21.83
N PRO A 417 -11.94 19.23 21.24
CA PRO A 417 -12.79 20.20 21.94
C PRO A 417 -14.08 19.53 22.43
N GLY A 418 -14.35 19.62 23.73
CA GLY A 418 -15.56 19.08 24.36
C GLY A 418 -15.58 17.58 24.64
N GLY A 419 -14.45 16.88 24.43
CA GLY A 419 -14.27 15.47 24.79
C GLY A 419 -15.20 14.49 24.07
N GLU A 420 -15.31 13.26 24.60
CA GLU A 420 -16.08 12.15 24.02
C GLU A 420 -17.56 12.51 23.72
N LYS A 421 -18.23 13.23 24.63
CA LYS A 421 -19.64 13.60 24.46
C LYS A 421 -19.86 14.52 23.24
N ALA A 422 -18.94 15.45 22.98
CA ALA A 422 -19.02 16.35 21.85
C ALA A 422 -18.76 15.59 20.55
N VAL A 423 -17.76 14.72 20.51
CA VAL A 423 -17.46 13.85 19.37
C VAL A 423 -18.65 12.95 19.02
N ARG A 424 -19.25 12.30 20.02
CA ARG A 424 -20.44 11.47 19.81
C ARG A 424 -21.62 12.27 19.26
N ARG A 425 -21.83 13.50 19.72
CA ARG A 425 -22.87 14.40 19.21
C ARG A 425 -22.61 14.76 17.74
N LEU A 426 -21.37 15.11 17.38
CA LEU A 426 -20.97 15.42 16.02
C LEU A 426 -21.15 14.22 15.08
N LEU A 427 -20.71 13.03 15.50
CA LEU A 427 -20.95 11.79 14.74
C LEU A 427 -22.44 11.56 14.52
N ASN A 428 -23.23 11.61 15.60
CA ASN A 428 -24.67 11.34 15.52
C ASN A 428 -25.43 12.36 14.67
N SER A 429 -24.91 13.57 14.50
CA SER A 429 -25.53 14.57 13.61
C SER A 429 -25.34 14.30 12.14
N GLN A 430 -24.33 13.48 11.78
CA GLN A 430 -23.99 13.14 10.39
C GLN A 430 -24.43 11.72 9.99
N LEU A 431 -24.89 10.91 10.98
CA LEU A 431 -25.19 9.50 10.79
C LEU A 431 -26.69 9.22 10.93
N LEU A 432 -27.20 8.33 10.08
CA LEU A 432 -28.54 7.78 10.22
C LEU A 432 -28.66 7.02 11.56
N PRO A 433 -29.88 6.85 12.10
CA PRO A 433 -30.05 6.16 13.40
C PRO A 433 -29.41 4.79 13.49
N ALA A 434 -29.44 3.99 12.42
CA ALA A 434 -28.84 2.67 12.38
C ALA A 434 -27.29 2.70 12.31
N GLU A 435 -26.70 3.79 11.81
CA GLU A 435 -25.26 4.00 11.69
C GLU A 435 -24.61 4.55 12.96
N ARG A 436 -25.43 5.00 13.93
CA ARG A 436 -24.93 5.65 15.15
C ARG A 436 -24.25 4.64 16.06
N PRO A 437 -22.99 4.93 16.49
CA PRO A 437 -22.27 4.03 17.38
C PRO A 437 -22.93 3.98 18.77
N ARG A 438 -22.94 2.79 19.36
CA ARG A 438 -23.29 2.57 20.76
C ARG A 438 -22.26 3.23 21.68
N ALA A 439 -20.96 2.99 21.39
CA ALA A 439 -19.83 3.52 22.14
C ALA A 439 -18.79 4.15 21.22
N VAL A 440 -18.12 5.19 21.72
CA VAL A 440 -17.01 5.87 21.05
C VAL A 440 -15.80 5.80 21.98
N PHE A 441 -14.73 5.17 21.54
CA PHE A 441 -13.47 5.08 22.27
C PHE A 441 -12.45 6.01 21.61
N ILE A 442 -11.82 6.87 22.40
CA ILE A 442 -10.85 7.86 21.91
C ILE A 442 -9.48 7.54 22.51
N SER A 443 -8.47 7.47 21.66
CA SER A 443 -7.07 7.30 22.04
C SER A 443 -6.21 8.34 21.33
N ALA A 444 -5.07 8.70 21.95
CA ALA A 444 -4.05 9.48 21.24
C ALA A 444 -3.53 8.68 20.05
N ALA A 445 -3.25 9.38 18.95
CA ALA A 445 -2.65 8.75 17.78
C ALA A 445 -1.23 8.31 18.11
N ASP A 446 -0.99 6.99 18.05
CA ASP A 446 0.35 6.43 18.20
C ASP A 446 1.14 6.65 16.91
N PRO A 447 2.35 7.25 16.97
CA PRO A 447 3.22 7.39 15.81
C PRO A 447 3.54 6.07 15.11
N GLU A 448 3.52 4.94 15.83
CA GLU A 448 3.75 3.61 15.26
C GLU A 448 2.51 2.99 14.60
N SER A 449 1.30 3.46 14.90
CA SER A 449 0.06 2.93 14.31
C SER A 449 -0.13 3.25 12.83
N PHE A 450 0.75 4.05 12.23
CA PHE A 450 0.73 4.42 10.80
C PHE A 450 1.45 3.43 9.88
N ARG A 451 1.69 2.22 10.34
CA ARG A 451 2.32 1.13 9.56
C ARG A 451 1.39 0.48 8.54
N LYS A 452 0.30 1.14 8.14
CA LYS A 452 -0.52 0.70 7.00
C LYS A 452 -0.36 1.62 5.83
#